data_790bcb02dbd2c724fcce07740ffd4b32
#
_entry.id   790bcb02dbd2c724fcce07740ffd4b32
#
_cell.length_a   1.000
_cell.length_b   1.000
_cell.length_c   1.000
_cell.angle_alpha   90.00
_cell.angle_beta   90.00
_cell.angle_gamma   90.00
#
_symmetry.space_group_name_H-M   'P 1'
#
loop_
_entity.id
_entity.type
_entity.pdbx_description
1 polymer ?
#
loop_
_entity_poly.entity_id
_entity_poly.type
_entity_poly.pdbx_seq_one_letter_code
_entity_poly.pdbx_strand_id
1 'polypeptide(L)'
;INNLPPGTHYLDVDTCAHGPDYWDNSPRTVPHLHGGHVPARFDGQPEYTFLPGAFDTYQYPNNQLPATLWYHDHALGITRLNVYMGLAGFYLIRDNFETGLGLPAGQYEIPLVVQDRQFNPDGSLYYPADLQDHFHGDTALVNGKVWPYLNVEKGKYRFRILNGSSARLYAMRLENQADPGQVIPFNLIGTDGGLIDAPVPLGTFTMAPAERFDVVIDFSGFEPGTEIILRNDDLTVPLLSGIMKFIVTPETGFTGPLPTTLRPVTPIPEPQAAGTRYFRLLHQPDTCTPGQWLIESHDSMGNVIGRHWDDITEYPVLGDTEIWEFDNNTTMMHPMHIHLVLFQVLDKVDKFTGQPIPLEPWEINTWKDT
;
A
#
# COMPACT_ATOMS: atom_id res chain seq x y z
N ILE A 1 10.36 -2.69 20.67
CA ILE A 1 10.72 -1.29 21.01
C ILE A 1 11.14 -1.20 22.48
N ASN A 2 10.54 -1.98 23.39
CA ASN A 2 10.84 -1.89 24.83
C ASN A 2 12.24 -2.36 25.25
N ASN A 3 13.05 -2.88 24.36
CA ASN A 3 14.40 -3.38 24.66
C ASN A 3 15.54 -2.46 24.15
N LEU A 4 15.19 -1.32 23.56
CA LEU A 4 16.19 -0.35 23.09
C LEU A 4 16.68 0.54 24.23
N PRO A 5 17.92 1.04 24.17
CA PRO A 5 18.39 2.05 25.10
C PRO A 5 17.41 3.21 25.15
N PRO A 6 17.06 3.71 26.34
CA PRO A 6 16.18 4.87 26.44
C PRO A 6 16.74 6.03 25.61
N GLY A 7 15.93 6.56 24.68
CA GLY A 7 16.21 7.81 24.00
C GLY A 7 16.80 7.73 22.59
N THR A 8 17.10 6.54 22.04
CA THR A 8 17.63 6.43 20.67
C THR A 8 16.81 5.50 19.80
N HIS A 9 16.63 5.85 18.53
CA HIS A 9 15.99 5.00 17.53
C HIS A 9 16.89 3.77 17.23
N TYR A 10 16.27 2.62 16.88
CA TYR A 10 16.99 1.38 16.59
C TYR A 10 17.83 1.45 15.32
N LEU A 11 17.29 2.10 14.28
CA LEU A 11 18.00 2.36 13.03
C LEU A 11 18.60 3.77 13.05
N ASP A 12 19.61 3.99 12.23
CA ASP A 12 20.21 5.31 12.07
C ASP A 12 19.19 6.28 11.49
N VAL A 13 18.99 7.39 12.19
CA VAL A 13 18.07 8.46 11.80
C VAL A 13 18.85 9.55 11.09
N ASP A 14 18.34 9.98 9.95
CA ASP A 14 18.85 11.15 9.28
C ASP A 14 18.32 12.42 9.96
N THR A 15 19.21 13.07 10.71
CA THR A 15 18.91 14.30 11.42
C THR A 15 18.93 15.54 10.52
N CYS A 16 19.17 15.38 9.22
CA CYS A 16 19.00 16.43 8.22
C CYS A 16 17.57 16.50 7.69
N ALA A 17 16.79 15.42 7.82
CA ALA A 17 15.41 15.39 7.42
C ALA A 17 14.54 16.24 8.36
N HIS A 18 13.51 16.89 7.79
CA HIS A 18 12.53 17.64 8.56
C HIS A 18 11.82 16.71 9.58
N GLY A 19 11.70 17.19 10.81
CA GLY A 19 11.29 16.41 11.97
C GLY A 19 12.50 16.06 12.82
N PRO A 20 13.35 15.09 12.43
CA PRO A 20 14.61 14.80 13.13
C PRO A 20 15.60 15.97 13.25
N ASP A 21 15.54 16.94 12.37
CA ASP A 21 16.35 18.17 12.45
C ASP A 21 16.12 18.97 13.74
N TYR A 22 14.98 18.79 14.41
CA TYR A 22 14.67 19.46 15.69
C TYR A 22 14.35 18.49 16.84
N TRP A 23 14.05 17.21 16.59
CA TRP A 23 13.85 16.23 17.68
C TRP A 23 14.92 15.14 17.74
N ASP A 24 15.94 15.23 16.88
CA ASP A 24 17.09 14.34 16.88
C ASP A 24 16.71 12.87 16.56
N ASN A 25 17.51 11.91 16.97
CA ASN A 25 17.31 10.47 16.73
C ASN A 25 16.34 9.81 17.74
N SER A 26 15.42 10.55 18.32
CA SER A 26 14.49 10.01 19.31
C SER A 26 13.46 9.06 18.66
N PRO A 27 13.12 7.92 19.30
CA PRO A 27 12.22 6.90 18.75
C PRO A 27 10.76 7.32 18.89
N ARG A 28 10.35 8.32 18.15
CA ARG A 28 8.98 8.84 18.13
C ARG A 28 8.08 7.99 17.26
N THR A 29 6.78 8.02 17.57
CA THR A 29 5.76 7.34 16.80
C THR A 29 4.46 8.14 16.81
N VAL A 30 3.69 8.00 15.75
CA VAL A 30 2.29 8.43 15.66
C VAL A 30 1.55 7.53 14.68
N PRO A 31 0.55 6.74 15.10
CA PRO A 31 -0.16 5.86 14.19
C PRO A 31 -1.13 6.63 13.30
N HIS A 32 -1.12 6.32 12.01
CA HIS A 32 -2.11 6.73 11.01
C HIS A 32 -2.93 5.52 10.58
N LEU A 33 -4.26 5.69 10.44
CA LEU A 33 -5.14 4.69 9.86
C LEU A 33 -5.31 4.98 8.36
N HIS A 34 -4.47 4.38 7.55
CA HIS A 34 -4.43 4.55 6.09
C HIS A 34 -5.70 4.06 5.42
N GLY A 35 -6.37 4.93 4.67
CA GLY A 35 -7.70 4.72 4.09
C GLY A 35 -8.85 4.95 5.08
N GLY A 36 -8.56 5.42 6.29
CA GLY A 36 -9.55 5.67 7.33
C GLY A 36 -10.30 6.99 7.14
N HIS A 37 -11.65 6.94 7.16
CA HIS A 37 -12.48 8.14 7.26
C HIS A 37 -12.58 8.55 8.73
N VAL A 38 -11.58 9.27 9.21
CA VAL A 38 -11.41 9.63 10.62
C VAL A 38 -11.30 11.14 10.81
N PRO A 39 -11.72 11.68 11.96
CA PRO A 39 -11.51 13.11 12.27
C PRO A 39 -10.01 13.43 12.31
N ALA A 40 -9.61 14.60 11.80
CA ALA A 40 -8.21 15.03 11.70
C ALA A 40 -7.42 14.89 13.02
N ARG A 41 -8.05 15.05 14.19
CA ARG A 41 -7.43 14.85 15.51
C ARG A 41 -6.90 13.42 15.71
N PHE A 42 -7.48 12.43 15.03
CA PHE A 42 -7.17 11.01 15.18
C PHE A 42 -6.54 10.40 13.93
N ASP A 43 -6.16 11.24 12.96
CA ASP A 43 -5.62 10.80 11.67
C ASP A 43 -4.11 10.50 11.69
N GLY A 44 -3.42 10.83 12.79
CA GLY A 44 -1.99 10.62 12.91
C GLY A 44 -1.18 11.74 12.27
N GLN A 45 -1.48 13.00 12.62
CA GLN A 45 -0.71 14.15 12.17
C GLN A 45 0.79 13.94 12.47
N PRO A 46 1.69 14.03 11.48
CA PRO A 46 3.08 13.62 11.59
C PRO A 46 3.91 14.26 12.71
N GLU A 47 3.53 15.44 13.16
CA GLU A 47 4.20 16.16 14.25
C GLU A 47 3.64 15.83 15.64
N TYR A 48 2.44 15.25 15.73
CA TYR A 48 1.81 14.90 17.03
C TYR A 48 2.32 13.58 17.58
N THR A 49 3.63 13.43 17.55
CA THR A 49 4.33 12.22 17.96
C THR A 49 4.42 12.08 19.48
N PHE A 50 4.59 10.85 19.93
CA PHE A 50 4.91 10.54 21.32
C PHE A 50 6.09 9.57 21.42
N LEU A 51 6.73 9.58 22.60
CA LEU A 51 7.89 8.74 22.92
C LEU A 51 7.46 7.40 23.53
N PRO A 52 8.32 6.37 23.53
CA PRO A 52 8.09 5.15 24.27
C PRO A 52 7.76 5.42 25.75
N GLY A 53 6.70 4.76 26.24
CA GLY A 53 6.17 4.97 27.59
C GLY A 53 5.04 5.99 27.69
N ALA A 54 4.85 6.84 26.67
CA ALA A 54 3.67 7.65 26.50
C ALA A 54 2.62 6.95 25.60
N PHE A 55 1.42 7.48 25.53
CA PHE A 55 0.35 7.00 24.66
C PHE A 55 -0.58 8.15 24.26
N ASP A 56 -1.31 7.95 23.16
CA ASP A 56 -2.44 8.77 22.78
C ASP A 56 -3.68 7.89 22.56
N THR A 57 -4.86 8.49 22.54
CA THR A 57 -6.14 7.81 22.34
C THR A 57 -6.71 8.18 20.97
N TYR A 58 -6.94 7.18 20.14
CA TYR A 58 -7.50 7.33 18.80
C TYR A 58 -8.96 6.82 18.81
N GLN A 59 -9.84 7.57 18.13
CA GLN A 59 -11.24 7.21 17.96
C GLN A 59 -11.54 7.06 16.46
N TYR A 60 -11.80 5.82 16.05
CA TYR A 60 -12.12 5.49 14.67
C TYR A 60 -13.63 5.21 14.55
N PRO A 61 -14.40 6.11 13.91
CA PRO A 61 -15.86 5.95 13.80
C PRO A 61 -16.28 4.73 12.98
N ASN A 62 -15.40 4.23 12.08
CA ASN A 62 -15.69 3.16 11.13
C ASN A 62 -16.92 3.44 10.25
N ASN A 63 -17.24 4.71 10.03
CA ASN A 63 -18.38 5.16 9.24
C ASN A 63 -17.98 5.34 7.77
N GLN A 64 -17.58 4.23 7.14
CA GLN A 64 -17.17 4.16 5.75
C GLN A 64 -17.50 2.79 5.15
N LEU A 65 -17.33 2.64 3.83
CA LEU A 65 -17.50 1.35 3.18
C LEU A 65 -16.49 0.33 3.71
N PRO A 66 -16.87 -0.96 3.74
CA PRO A 66 -15.97 -2.04 4.08
C PRO A 66 -14.78 -2.08 3.15
N ALA A 67 -13.59 -2.14 3.73
CA ALA A 67 -12.34 -2.12 3.00
C ALA A 67 -11.21 -2.78 3.78
N THR A 68 -10.14 -3.06 3.07
CA THR A 68 -8.86 -3.51 3.63
C THR A 68 -8.03 -2.28 3.96
N LEU A 69 -8.22 -1.73 5.16
CA LEU A 69 -7.38 -0.66 5.68
C LEU A 69 -6.12 -1.24 6.34
N TRP A 70 -5.18 -0.38 6.60
CA TRP A 70 -4.00 -0.71 7.40
C TRP A 70 -3.59 0.49 8.24
N TYR A 71 -2.89 0.26 9.33
CA TYR A 71 -2.30 1.32 10.14
C TYR A 71 -0.79 1.22 10.06
N HIS A 72 -0.14 2.36 10.10
CA HIS A 72 1.32 2.46 10.12
C HIS A 72 1.76 3.69 10.88
N ASP A 73 3.05 3.72 11.22
CA ASP A 73 3.65 4.92 11.77
C ASP A 73 3.68 6.04 10.73
N HIS A 74 3.45 7.26 11.19
CA HIS A 74 3.44 8.45 10.34
C HIS A 74 4.34 9.58 10.88
N ALA A 75 5.28 9.29 11.80
CA ALA A 75 6.15 10.29 12.40
C ALA A 75 7.03 10.96 11.33
N LEU A 76 6.98 12.29 11.28
CA LEU A 76 7.68 13.12 10.30
C LEU A 76 9.17 12.75 10.20
N GLY A 77 9.67 12.52 8.98
CA GLY A 77 11.06 12.22 8.69
C GLY A 77 11.53 10.79 9.05
N ILE A 78 10.77 10.03 9.86
CA ILE A 78 11.15 8.66 10.29
C ILE A 78 10.09 7.59 9.98
N THR A 79 9.00 7.93 9.31
CA THR A 79 7.95 6.97 8.90
C THR A 79 8.54 5.74 8.22
N ARG A 80 9.45 5.94 7.25
CA ARG A 80 10.10 4.83 6.52
C ARG A 80 10.84 3.86 7.44
N LEU A 81 11.52 4.38 8.46
CA LEU A 81 12.27 3.57 9.43
C LEU A 81 11.34 2.79 10.35
N ASN A 82 10.30 3.45 10.87
CA ASN A 82 9.32 2.83 11.75
C ASN A 82 8.50 1.75 11.03
N VAL A 83 8.05 1.99 9.80
CA VAL A 83 7.37 0.98 8.98
C VAL A 83 8.33 -0.17 8.62
N TYR A 84 9.57 0.13 8.29
CA TYR A 84 10.59 -0.89 8.03
C TYR A 84 10.85 -1.77 9.26
N MET A 85 10.80 -1.23 10.47
CA MET A 85 10.89 -2.00 11.71
C MET A 85 9.65 -2.82 12.04
N GLY A 86 8.54 -2.62 11.29
CA GLY A 86 7.31 -3.41 11.46
C GLY A 86 6.18 -2.69 12.19
N LEU A 87 6.23 -1.36 12.34
CA LEU A 87 5.11 -0.60 12.92
C LEU A 87 4.00 -0.41 11.89
N ALA A 88 3.38 -1.49 11.50
CA ALA A 88 2.28 -1.56 10.54
C ALA A 88 1.42 -2.80 10.78
N GLY A 89 0.15 -2.74 10.39
CA GLY A 89 -0.75 -3.88 10.46
C GLY A 89 -2.11 -3.61 9.81
N PHE A 90 -2.86 -4.67 9.53
CA PHE A 90 -4.19 -4.55 8.94
C PHE A 90 -5.23 -4.02 9.91
N TYR A 91 -6.18 -3.27 9.35
CA TYR A 91 -7.42 -2.87 9.99
C TYR A 91 -8.58 -3.13 9.02
N LEU A 92 -9.36 -4.19 9.28
CA LEU A 92 -10.39 -4.64 8.34
C LEU A 92 -11.77 -4.15 8.77
N ILE A 93 -12.44 -3.40 7.90
CA ILE A 93 -13.85 -3.03 8.07
C ILE A 93 -14.71 -3.99 7.25
N ARG A 94 -15.79 -4.51 7.85
CA ARG A 94 -16.76 -5.42 7.22
C ARG A 94 -18.18 -4.95 7.46
N ASP A 95 -19.10 -5.34 6.58
CA ASP A 95 -20.53 -5.16 6.77
C ASP A 95 -21.34 -6.41 6.43
N ASN A 96 -22.64 -6.35 6.65
CA ASN A 96 -23.54 -7.45 6.37
C ASN A 96 -23.68 -7.73 4.85
N PHE A 97 -23.47 -6.74 4.00
CA PHE A 97 -23.49 -6.95 2.55
C PHE A 97 -22.33 -7.82 2.12
N GLU A 98 -21.11 -7.47 2.52
CA GLU A 98 -19.91 -8.25 2.20
C GLU A 98 -20.01 -9.68 2.74
N THR A 99 -20.42 -9.83 4.00
CA THR A 99 -20.58 -11.17 4.63
C THR A 99 -21.68 -11.99 3.96
N GLY A 100 -22.71 -11.35 3.39
CA GLY A 100 -23.78 -11.99 2.66
C GLY A 100 -23.42 -12.48 1.25
N LEU A 101 -22.29 -12.07 0.70
CA LEU A 101 -21.84 -12.48 -0.65
C LEU A 101 -21.36 -13.94 -0.71
N GLY A 102 -21.09 -14.59 0.42
CA GLY A 102 -20.59 -15.95 0.44
C GLY A 102 -19.16 -16.10 -0.09
N LEU A 103 -18.33 -15.07 0.05
CA LEU A 103 -16.90 -15.13 -0.24
C LEU A 103 -16.17 -16.04 0.74
N PRO A 104 -14.98 -16.59 0.40
CA PRO A 104 -14.18 -17.34 1.36
C PRO A 104 -13.95 -16.50 2.62
N ALA A 105 -14.20 -17.09 3.80
CA ALA A 105 -14.15 -16.43 5.09
C ALA A 105 -13.53 -17.33 6.16
N GLY A 106 -13.28 -16.80 7.35
CA GLY A 106 -12.67 -17.53 8.45
C GLY A 106 -11.25 -18.01 8.08
N GLN A 107 -10.99 -19.31 8.18
CA GLN A 107 -9.68 -19.88 7.81
C GLN A 107 -9.32 -19.74 6.33
N TYR A 108 -10.28 -19.41 5.47
CA TYR A 108 -10.10 -19.21 4.02
C TYR A 108 -9.97 -17.73 3.64
N GLU A 109 -9.92 -16.81 4.60
CA GLU A 109 -9.64 -15.39 4.40
C GLU A 109 -8.36 -15.03 5.13
N ILE A 110 -7.28 -14.73 4.38
CA ILE A 110 -5.93 -14.59 4.93
C ILE A 110 -5.35 -13.23 4.51
N PRO A 111 -5.06 -12.35 5.47
CA PRO A 111 -4.33 -11.13 5.18
C PRO A 111 -2.83 -11.43 4.99
N LEU A 112 -2.21 -10.78 4.00
CA LEU A 112 -0.79 -10.93 3.65
C LEU A 112 -0.13 -9.54 3.55
N VAL A 113 0.66 -9.16 4.55
CA VAL A 113 1.57 -8.01 4.43
C VAL A 113 2.84 -8.51 3.76
N VAL A 114 3.08 -8.07 2.53
CA VAL A 114 4.29 -8.39 1.77
C VAL A 114 5.28 -7.25 1.93
N GLN A 115 6.49 -7.57 2.34
CA GLN A 115 7.55 -6.60 2.60
C GLN A 115 8.89 -7.15 2.15
N ASP A 116 9.80 -6.26 1.79
CA ASP A 116 11.19 -6.61 1.61
C ASP A 116 12.05 -6.09 2.77
N ARG A 117 13.05 -6.85 3.14
CA ARG A 117 14.01 -6.53 4.19
C ARG A 117 15.40 -6.93 3.76
N GLN A 118 16.38 -6.41 4.48
CA GLN A 118 17.74 -6.89 4.44
C GLN A 118 18.21 -7.10 5.88
N PHE A 119 19.02 -8.13 6.08
CA PHE A 119 19.51 -8.50 7.41
C PHE A 119 21.03 -8.50 7.45
N ASN A 120 21.57 -8.09 8.58
CA ASN A 120 22.99 -8.26 8.91
C ASN A 120 23.28 -9.76 9.16
N PRO A 121 24.55 -10.19 9.13
CA PRO A 121 24.92 -11.57 9.42
C PRO A 121 24.50 -12.07 10.82
N ASP A 122 24.26 -11.19 11.77
CA ASP A 122 23.77 -11.52 13.12
C ASP A 122 22.23 -11.61 13.19
N GLY A 123 21.52 -11.38 12.07
CA GLY A 123 20.05 -11.40 11.98
C GLY A 123 19.37 -10.09 12.37
N SER A 124 20.10 -9.05 12.73
CA SER A 124 19.53 -7.73 12.93
C SER A 124 19.11 -7.08 11.61
N LEU A 125 18.15 -6.17 11.64
CA LEU A 125 17.73 -5.43 10.45
C LEU A 125 18.90 -4.56 9.95
N TYR A 126 19.15 -4.64 8.65
CA TYR A 126 20.03 -3.71 7.93
C TYR A 126 19.20 -2.60 7.30
N TYR A 127 19.63 -1.37 7.47
CA TYR A 127 19.19 -0.20 6.73
C TYR A 127 20.40 0.69 6.51
N PRO A 128 20.65 1.23 5.30
CA PRO A 128 21.81 2.07 5.04
C PRO A 128 21.75 3.35 5.87
N ALA A 129 22.90 3.72 6.46
CA ALA A 129 23.04 4.94 7.27
C ALA A 129 23.02 6.20 6.38
N ASP A 130 23.58 6.10 5.16
CA ASP A 130 23.43 7.10 4.12
C ASP A 130 22.02 6.98 3.55
N LEU A 131 21.26 8.05 3.58
CA LEU A 131 19.94 8.13 2.98
C LEU A 131 20.00 7.66 1.54
N GLN A 132 19.62 6.41 1.32
CA GLN A 132 19.37 5.94 -0.03
C GLN A 132 17.92 6.20 -0.38
N ASP A 133 17.71 6.96 -1.43
CA ASP A 133 16.46 6.98 -2.12
C ASP A 133 16.11 5.55 -2.53
N HIS A 134 14.88 5.14 -2.24
CA HIS A 134 14.36 3.88 -2.73
C HIS A 134 15.14 2.63 -2.27
N PHE A 135 15.32 2.49 -0.97
CA PHE A 135 15.91 1.28 -0.42
C PHE A 135 15.06 0.05 -0.75
N HIS A 136 15.71 -0.96 -1.35
CA HIS A 136 15.15 -2.26 -1.68
C HIS A 136 15.90 -3.36 -0.94
N GLY A 137 15.18 -4.16 -0.17
CA GLY A 137 15.73 -5.34 0.48
C GLY A 137 15.88 -6.54 -0.48
N ASP A 138 16.66 -7.52 -0.08
CA ASP A 138 16.92 -8.77 -0.84
C ASP A 138 16.09 -9.96 -0.33
N THR A 139 15.34 -9.78 0.74
CA THR A 139 14.66 -10.84 1.48
C THR A 139 13.18 -10.55 1.60
N ALA A 140 12.32 -11.42 1.01
CA ALA A 140 10.87 -11.31 1.13
C ALA A 140 10.39 -11.73 2.51
N LEU A 141 9.54 -10.89 3.10
CA LEU A 141 8.77 -11.22 4.29
C LEU A 141 7.28 -11.20 3.96
N VAL A 142 6.55 -12.20 4.47
CA VAL A 142 5.10 -12.19 4.49
C VAL A 142 4.64 -12.39 5.92
N ASN A 143 3.90 -11.42 6.45
CA ASN A 143 3.48 -11.38 7.85
C ASN A 143 4.67 -11.56 8.81
N GLY A 144 5.81 -10.95 8.51
CA GLY A 144 7.04 -11.00 9.32
C GLY A 144 7.84 -12.30 9.22
N LYS A 145 7.45 -13.26 8.36
CA LYS A 145 8.19 -14.50 8.12
C LYS A 145 8.93 -14.45 6.79
N VAL A 146 10.20 -14.84 6.81
CA VAL A 146 11.07 -14.90 5.63
C VAL A 146 10.67 -16.08 4.75
N TRP A 147 10.34 -15.80 3.47
CA TRP A 147 9.92 -16.78 2.45
C TRP A 147 9.03 -17.91 2.99
N PRO A 148 7.87 -17.59 3.59
CA PRO A 148 7.03 -18.60 4.20
C PRO A 148 6.37 -19.50 3.17
N TYR A 149 5.86 -20.64 3.65
CA TYR A 149 4.89 -21.43 2.91
C TYR A 149 3.55 -21.50 3.67
N LEU A 150 2.48 -21.73 2.91
CA LEU A 150 1.15 -21.97 3.43
C LEU A 150 0.60 -23.27 2.84
N ASN A 151 0.16 -24.18 3.71
CA ASN A 151 -0.62 -25.31 3.26
C ASN A 151 -2.03 -24.85 2.93
N VAL A 152 -2.52 -25.18 1.74
CA VAL A 152 -3.85 -24.82 1.25
C VAL A 152 -4.63 -26.07 0.88
N GLU A 153 -5.88 -26.14 1.32
CA GLU A 153 -6.82 -27.20 0.93
C GLU A 153 -7.29 -27.00 -0.51
N LYS A 154 -7.81 -28.03 -1.15
CA LYS A 154 -8.40 -27.97 -2.49
C LYS A 154 -9.68 -27.14 -2.47
N GLY A 155 -9.58 -25.85 -2.79
CA GLY A 155 -10.68 -24.91 -2.72
C GLY A 155 -10.23 -23.47 -2.91
N LYS A 156 -11.13 -22.53 -2.67
CA LYS A 156 -10.86 -21.10 -2.84
C LYS A 156 -10.41 -20.48 -1.53
N TYR A 157 -9.43 -19.59 -1.65
CA TYR A 157 -8.94 -18.73 -0.57
C TYR A 157 -9.01 -17.28 -1.01
N ARG A 158 -9.42 -16.43 -0.08
CA ARG A 158 -9.40 -14.98 -0.22
C ARG A 158 -8.14 -14.44 0.44
N PHE A 159 -7.33 -13.73 -0.30
CA PHE A 159 -6.15 -13.07 0.22
C PHE A 159 -6.31 -11.57 0.16
N ARG A 160 -6.11 -10.91 1.30
CA ARG A 160 -6.01 -9.44 1.37
C ARG A 160 -4.55 -9.07 1.39
N ILE A 161 -4.03 -8.65 0.24
CA ILE A 161 -2.60 -8.40 0.04
C ILE A 161 -2.33 -6.91 0.24
N LEU A 162 -1.35 -6.58 1.07
CA LEU A 162 -0.82 -5.25 1.26
C LEU A 162 0.65 -5.23 0.83
N ASN A 163 1.03 -4.30 -0.02
CA ASN A 163 2.44 -3.97 -0.22
C ASN A 163 2.90 -3.04 0.92
N GLY A 164 3.56 -3.61 1.93
CA GLY A 164 4.10 -2.90 3.08
C GLY A 164 5.60 -2.58 2.96
N SER A 165 6.15 -2.59 1.75
CA SER A 165 7.55 -2.21 1.47
C SER A 165 7.74 -0.70 1.44
N SER A 166 8.99 -0.25 1.63
CA SER A 166 9.31 1.19 1.60
C SER A 166 9.30 1.77 0.17
N ALA A 167 9.78 0.99 -0.82
CA ALA A 167 9.90 1.46 -2.19
C ALA A 167 9.62 0.39 -3.26
N ARG A 168 9.66 -0.91 -2.90
CA ARG A 168 9.57 -1.99 -3.89
C ARG A 168 8.18 -2.07 -4.50
N LEU A 169 8.13 -2.08 -5.83
CA LEU A 169 6.99 -2.54 -6.61
C LEU A 169 6.95 -4.07 -6.63
N TYR A 170 5.77 -4.64 -6.64
CA TYR A 170 5.60 -6.07 -6.83
C TYR A 170 4.75 -6.33 -8.08
N ALA A 171 5.37 -6.90 -9.13
CA ALA A 171 4.66 -7.48 -10.27
C ALA A 171 4.34 -8.94 -9.94
N MET A 172 3.17 -9.17 -9.36
CA MET A 172 2.79 -10.46 -8.78
C MET A 172 2.25 -11.42 -9.83
N ARG A 173 2.71 -12.68 -9.76
CA ARG A 173 2.27 -13.81 -10.58
C ARG A 173 2.28 -15.10 -9.77
N LEU A 174 1.36 -16.00 -10.07
CA LEU A 174 1.37 -17.37 -9.51
C LEU A 174 2.05 -18.32 -10.51
N GLU A 175 2.94 -19.16 -10.00
CA GLU A 175 3.69 -20.14 -10.80
C GLU A 175 3.54 -21.53 -10.22
N ASN A 176 2.96 -22.43 -11.00
CA ASN A 176 3.01 -23.86 -10.70
C ASN A 176 4.40 -24.41 -10.98
N GLN A 177 5.09 -24.96 -9.97
CA GLN A 177 6.45 -25.47 -10.12
C GLN A 177 6.54 -26.68 -11.07
N ALA A 178 5.46 -27.45 -11.20
CA ALA A 178 5.39 -28.58 -12.12
C ALA A 178 5.05 -28.18 -13.56
N ASP A 179 4.41 -27.02 -13.75
CA ASP A 179 4.05 -26.45 -15.05
C ASP A 179 4.18 -24.92 -15.02
N PRO A 180 5.39 -24.39 -15.17
CA PRO A 180 5.64 -22.95 -15.09
C PRO A 180 4.92 -22.11 -16.15
N GLY A 181 4.43 -22.73 -17.23
CA GLY A 181 3.66 -22.07 -18.29
C GLY A 181 2.17 -21.94 -17.98
N GLN A 182 1.67 -22.62 -16.95
CA GLN A 182 0.27 -22.53 -16.56
C GLN A 182 -0.05 -21.17 -15.97
N VAL A 183 -1.00 -20.46 -16.57
CA VAL A 183 -1.53 -19.21 -15.99
C VAL A 183 -2.54 -19.56 -14.89
N ILE A 184 -2.24 -19.16 -13.67
CA ILE A 184 -3.13 -19.30 -12.51
C ILE A 184 -3.70 -17.91 -12.20
N PRO A 185 -5.00 -17.67 -12.39
CA PRO A 185 -5.55 -16.34 -12.19
C PRO A 185 -5.70 -15.98 -10.71
N PHE A 186 -5.42 -14.73 -10.40
CA PHE A 186 -6.00 -14.04 -9.27
C PHE A 186 -7.39 -13.53 -9.69
N ASN A 187 -8.43 -13.86 -8.96
CA ASN A 187 -9.72 -13.21 -9.17
C ASN A 187 -9.75 -11.97 -8.26
N LEU A 188 -9.48 -10.80 -8.82
CA LEU A 188 -9.56 -9.54 -8.09
C LEU A 188 -11.01 -9.27 -7.72
N ILE A 189 -11.26 -9.01 -6.45
CA ILE A 189 -12.58 -8.70 -5.90
C ILE A 189 -12.64 -7.35 -5.20
N GLY A 190 -11.50 -6.73 -4.94
CA GLY A 190 -11.43 -5.42 -4.29
C GLY A 190 -10.06 -4.78 -4.37
N THR A 191 -10.04 -3.47 -4.16
CA THR A 191 -8.86 -2.61 -4.10
C THR A 191 -8.83 -1.86 -2.76
N ASP A 192 -8.07 -0.78 -2.67
CA ASP A 192 -7.89 0.03 -1.45
C ASP A 192 -9.22 0.40 -0.78
N GLY A 193 -10.17 0.90 -1.56
CA GLY A 193 -11.47 1.38 -1.07
C GLY A 193 -12.55 0.30 -0.96
N GLY A 194 -12.20 -0.99 -1.08
CA GLY A 194 -13.10 -2.12 -0.86
C GLY A 194 -13.47 -2.89 -2.12
N LEU A 195 -14.62 -3.55 -2.08
CA LEU A 195 -15.09 -4.41 -3.17
C LEU A 195 -15.36 -3.62 -4.46
N ILE A 196 -15.03 -4.22 -5.59
CA ILE A 196 -15.35 -3.75 -6.95
C ILE A 196 -16.69 -4.32 -7.44
N ASP A 197 -17.15 -3.90 -8.64
CA ASP A 197 -18.46 -4.31 -9.18
C ASP A 197 -18.60 -5.82 -9.40
N ALA A 198 -17.57 -6.45 -9.92
CA ALA A 198 -17.52 -7.86 -10.25
C ALA A 198 -16.08 -8.40 -10.20
N PRO A 199 -15.88 -9.70 -9.99
CA PRO A 199 -14.54 -10.29 -10.02
C PRO A 199 -13.87 -10.13 -11.38
N VAL A 200 -12.60 -9.72 -11.38
CA VAL A 200 -11.77 -9.58 -12.58
C VAL A 200 -10.62 -10.58 -12.51
N PRO A 201 -10.53 -11.55 -13.45
CA PRO A 201 -9.41 -12.49 -13.46
C PRO A 201 -8.15 -11.82 -14.00
N LEU A 202 -7.07 -11.85 -13.23
CA LEU A 202 -5.77 -11.30 -13.58
C LEU A 202 -4.71 -12.40 -13.59
N GLY A 203 -3.96 -12.53 -14.68
CA GLY A 203 -2.79 -13.43 -14.71
C GLY A 203 -1.61 -12.85 -13.93
N THR A 204 -1.52 -11.54 -13.90
CA THR A 204 -0.49 -10.76 -13.18
C THR A 204 -1.07 -9.40 -12.81
N PHE A 205 -0.51 -8.76 -11.80
CA PHE A 205 -0.81 -7.38 -11.44
C PHE A 205 0.40 -6.74 -10.76
N THR A 206 0.48 -5.41 -10.84
CA THR A 206 1.53 -4.64 -10.16
C THR A 206 0.93 -3.90 -8.96
N MET A 207 1.66 -3.92 -7.83
CA MET A 207 1.32 -3.19 -6.62
C MET A 207 2.43 -2.22 -6.25
N ALA A 208 2.09 -0.97 -6.06
CA ALA A 208 2.95 0.01 -5.42
C ALA A 208 2.88 -0.09 -3.88
N PRO A 209 3.86 0.47 -3.15
CA PRO A 209 3.76 0.60 -1.69
C PRO A 209 2.44 1.23 -1.26
N ALA A 210 1.88 0.71 -0.17
CA ALA A 210 0.60 1.07 0.42
C ALA A 210 -0.66 0.56 -0.31
N GLU A 211 -0.60 0.14 -1.56
CA GLU A 211 -1.76 -0.44 -2.24
C GLU A 211 -2.21 -1.75 -1.60
N ARG A 212 -3.52 -2.00 -1.62
CA ARG A 212 -4.15 -3.24 -1.18
C ARG A 212 -4.95 -3.85 -2.30
N PHE A 213 -4.77 -5.17 -2.44
CA PHE A 213 -5.53 -6.00 -3.37
C PHE A 213 -6.24 -7.10 -2.61
N ASP A 214 -7.52 -7.26 -2.87
CA ASP A 214 -8.36 -8.33 -2.32
C ASP A 214 -8.64 -9.31 -3.46
N VAL A 215 -8.05 -10.51 -3.36
CA VAL A 215 -8.07 -11.49 -4.45
C VAL A 215 -8.55 -12.85 -3.97
N VAL A 216 -9.21 -13.61 -4.85
CA VAL A 216 -9.54 -15.01 -4.62
C VAL A 216 -8.70 -15.89 -5.55
N ILE A 217 -7.98 -16.84 -4.95
CA ILE A 217 -7.22 -17.89 -5.67
C ILE A 217 -7.94 -19.22 -5.48
N ASP A 218 -8.11 -19.96 -6.58
CA ASP A 218 -8.76 -21.28 -6.56
C ASP A 218 -7.72 -22.41 -6.71
N PHE A 219 -7.54 -23.17 -5.63
CA PHE A 219 -6.65 -24.32 -5.59
C PHE A 219 -7.35 -25.66 -5.87
N SER A 220 -8.65 -25.68 -6.19
CA SER A 220 -9.43 -26.92 -6.34
C SER A 220 -8.96 -27.82 -7.49
N GLY A 221 -8.40 -27.20 -8.54
CA GLY A 221 -7.91 -27.90 -9.74
C GLY A 221 -6.51 -28.54 -9.61
N PHE A 222 -5.84 -28.40 -8.48
CA PHE A 222 -4.49 -28.90 -8.29
C PHE A 222 -4.46 -30.21 -7.51
N GLU A 223 -3.48 -31.07 -7.84
CA GLU A 223 -3.26 -32.29 -7.10
C GLU A 223 -2.56 -32.04 -5.77
N PRO A 224 -2.82 -32.87 -4.74
CA PRO A 224 -2.10 -32.79 -3.47
C PRO A 224 -0.58 -32.87 -3.66
N GLY A 225 0.15 -31.99 -2.96
CA GLY A 225 1.59 -31.85 -3.09
C GLY A 225 2.03 -30.86 -4.17
N THR A 226 1.10 -30.30 -4.97
CA THR A 226 1.44 -29.24 -5.92
C THR A 226 1.97 -28.02 -5.17
N GLU A 227 3.12 -27.51 -5.61
CA GLU A 227 3.74 -26.30 -5.10
C GLU A 227 3.48 -25.14 -6.06
N ILE A 228 2.86 -24.07 -5.55
CA ILE A 228 2.59 -22.85 -6.29
C ILE A 228 3.34 -21.72 -5.62
N ILE A 229 4.17 -21.00 -6.37
CA ILE A 229 4.94 -19.87 -5.85
C ILE A 229 4.28 -18.55 -6.22
N LEU A 230 4.09 -17.69 -5.23
CA LEU A 230 3.82 -16.28 -5.48
C LEU A 230 5.15 -15.62 -5.89
N ARG A 231 5.23 -15.24 -7.15
CA ARG A 231 6.40 -14.60 -7.77
C ARG A 231 6.27 -13.10 -7.78
N ASN A 232 7.41 -12.46 -7.82
CA ASN A 232 7.58 -11.06 -8.23
C ASN A 232 8.42 -11.05 -9.52
N ASP A 233 7.84 -10.55 -10.59
CA ASP A 233 8.49 -10.42 -11.90
C ASP A 233 9.11 -9.03 -12.10
N ASP A 234 9.03 -8.13 -11.12
CA ASP A 234 9.74 -6.84 -11.13
C ASP A 234 11.25 -7.07 -11.07
N LEU A 235 11.97 -6.34 -11.93
CA LEU A 235 13.40 -6.52 -12.13
C LEU A 235 14.28 -5.55 -11.33
N THR A 236 13.70 -4.80 -10.39
CA THR A 236 14.45 -3.90 -9.52
C THR A 236 15.46 -4.67 -8.67
N VAL A 237 16.70 -4.19 -8.67
CA VAL A 237 17.77 -4.82 -7.89
C VAL A 237 17.80 -4.28 -6.45
N PRO A 238 18.13 -5.14 -5.46
CA PRO A 238 18.38 -6.58 -5.60
C PRO A 238 17.14 -7.35 -6.06
N LEU A 239 17.33 -8.35 -6.92
CA LEU A 239 16.22 -9.15 -7.43
C LEU A 239 15.55 -9.93 -6.31
N LEU A 240 14.22 -9.88 -6.26
CA LEU A 240 13.40 -10.57 -5.29
C LEU A 240 12.29 -11.34 -6.01
N SER A 241 12.64 -12.45 -6.66
CA SER A 241 11.74 -13.18 -7.57
C SER A 241 10.72 -14.09 -6.86
N GLY A 242 10.96 -14.52 -5.63
CA GLY A 242 10.06 -15.38 -4.86
C GLY A 242 9.57 -14.70 -3.61
N ILE A 243 8.24 -14.69 -3.38
CA ILE A 243 7.63 -14.06 -2.20
C ILE A 243 7.25 -15.13 -1.16
N MET A 244 6.40 -16.07 -1.54
CA MET A 244 5.97 -17.19 -0.68
C MET A 244 5.55 -18.39 -1.51
N LYS A 245 5.29 -19.51 -0.85
CA LYS A 245 4.86 -20.76 -1.48
C LYS A 245 3.53 -21.24 -0.90
N PHE A 246 2.64 -21.73 -1.77
CA PHE A 246 1.46 -22.50 -1.41
C PHE A 246 1.73 -23.97 -1.68
N ILE A 247 1.30 -24.87 -0.77
CA ILE A 247 1.39 -26.32 -0.92
C ILE A 247 -0.01 -26.87 -0.80
N VAL A 248 -0.50 -27.49 -1.88
CA VAL A 248 -1.87 -28.04 -1.92
C VAL A 248 -1.93 -29.32 -1.10
N THR A 249 -2.88 -29.40 -0.18
CA THR A 249 -3.13 -30.57 0.66
C THR A 249 -4.28 -31.43 0.12
N PRO A 250 -4.48 -32.66 0.58
CA PRO A 250 -5.56 -33.54 0.08
C PRO A 250 -6.96 -33.14 0.57
N GLU A 251 -7.06 -32.30 1.59
CA GLU A 251 -8.34 -31.91 2.17
C GLU A 251 -9.14 -31.03 1.20
N THR A 252 -10.46 -31.08 1.33
CA THR A 252 -11.37 -30.22 0.58
C THR A 252 -11.65 -28.96 1.37
N GLY A 253 -11.28 -27.83 0.80
CA GLY A 253 -11.48 -26.50 1.37
C GLY A 253 -12.79 -25.85 0.96
N PHE A 254 -12.80 -24.51 0.87
CA PHE A 254 -13.98 -23.75 0.48
C PHE A 254 -14.34 -23.98 -0.99
N THR A 255 -15.55 -24.53 -1.26
CA THR A 255 -16.03 -24.89 -2.60
C THR A 255 -17.17 -23.98 -3.10
N GLY A 256 -17.59 -22.98 -2.31
CA GLY A 256 -18.63 -22.04 -2.71
C GLY A 256 -18.31 -21.34 -4.05
N PRO A 257 -19.31 -21.00 -4.88
CA PRO A 257 -19.08 -20.28 -6.11
C PRO A 257 -18.57 -18.86 -5.80
N LEU A 258 -17.72 -18.34 -6.67
CA LEU A 258 -17.39 -16.90 -6.63
C LEU A 258 -18.58 -16.12 -7.15
N PRO A 259 -19.10 -15.10 -6.42
CA PRO A 259 -20.19 -14.27 -6.92
C PRO A 259 -19.81 -13.60 -8.24
N THR A 260 -20.77 -13.50 -9.16
CA THR A 260 -20.57 -12.81 -10.45
C THR A 260 -20.74 -11.30 -10.34
N THR A 261 -21.35 -10.82 -9.26
CA THR A 261 -21.49 -9.40 -8.92
C THR A 261 -21.12 -9.20 -7.47
N LEU A 262 -20.46 -8.09 -7.19
CA LEU A 262 -20.01 -7.73 -5.85
C LEU A 262 -20.71 -6.42 -5.43
N ARG A 263 -19.95 -5.43 -4.96
CA ARG A 263 -20.52 -4.14 -4.54
C ARG A 263 -20.47 -3.15 -5.71
N PRO A 264 -21.62 -2.63 -6.19
CA PRO A 264 -21.61 -1.63 -7.24
C PRO A 264 -20.80 -0.39 -6.85
N VAL A 265 -19.92 0.04 -7.75
CA VAL A 265 -19.16 1.29 -7.63
C VAL A 265 -19.81 2.30 -8.58
N THR A 266 -20.29 3.40 -8.02
CA THR A 266 -20.86 4.48 -8.85
C THR A 266 -19.71 5.36 -9.35
N PRO A 267 -19.51 5.47 -10.68
CA PRO A 267 -18.53 6.40 -11.21
C PRO A 267 -18.86 7.84 -10.83
N ILE A 268 -17.85 8.63 -10.50
CA ILE A 268 -18.00 10.06 -10.27
C ILE A 268 -17.91 10.75 -11.64
N PRO A 269 -18.98 11.39 -12.15
CA PRO A 269 -18.91 12.06 -13.44
C PRO A 269 -17.99 13.29 -13.37
N GLU A 270 -17.04 13.38 -14.28
CA GLU A 270 -16.11 14.50 -14.39
C GLU A 270 -16.80 15.89 -14.42
N PRO A 271 -17.94 16.08 -15.16
CA PRO A 271 -18.65 17.36 -15.15
C PRO A 271 -19.23 17.80 -13.79
N GLN A 272 -19.22 16.94 -12.78
CA GLN A 272 -19.64 17.29 -11.42
C GLN A 272 -18.50 17.89 -10.58
N ALA A 273 -17.27 17.90 -11.10
CA ALA A 273 -16.15 18.47 -10.38
C ALA A 273 -16.30 19.99 -10.22
N ALA A 274 -16.11 20.49 -9.00
CA ALA A 274 -16.16 21.92 -8.69
C ALA A 274 -14.95 22.67 -9.25
N GLY A 275 -13.85 21.98 -9.50
CA GLY A 275 -12.62 22.53 -10.05
C GLY A 275 -11.51 21.50 -10.17
N THR A 276 -10.38 21.95 -10.73
CA THR A 276 -9.16 21.14 -10.87
C THR A 276 -8.03 21.79 -10.08
N ARG A 277 -7.28 20.96 -9.34
CA ARG A 277 -6.04 21.34 -8.69
C ARG A 277 -4.86 20.71 -9.41
N TYR A 278 -3.73 21.41 -9.40
CA TYR A 278 -2.54 21.02 -10.14
C TYR A 278 -1.37 20.84 -9.18
N PHE A 279 -0.80 19.66 -9.18
CA PHE A 279 0.35 19.31 -8.37
C PHE A 279 1.51 18.86 -9.26
N ARG A 280 2.72 19.16 -8.83
CA ARG A 280 3.94 18.68 -9.49
C ARG A 280 4.82 17.93 -8.51
N LEU A 281 5.20 16.73 -8.89
CA LEU A 281 6.18 15.93 -8.16
C LEU A 281 7.56 16.24 -8.69
N LEU A 282 8.50 16.56 -7.79
CA LEU A 282 9.87 16.87 -8.18
C LEU A 282 10.88 16.43 -7.12
N HIS A 283 12.12 16.30 -7.57
CA HIS A 283 13.27 16.08 -6.71
C HIS A 283 14.23 17.26 -6.85
N GLN A 284 14.60 17.85 -5.73
CA GLN A 284 15.53 18.97 -5.70
C GLN A 284 16.78 18.64 -4.90
N PRO A 285 17.98 19.02 -5.40
CA PRO A 285 19.19 18.96 -4.59
C PRO A 285 19.01 19.80 -3.31
N ASP A 286 19.46 19.25 -2.19
CA ASP A 286 19.48 19.93 -0.91
C ASP A 286 20.83 19.69 -0.23
N THR A 287 21.04 20.33 0.92
CA THR A 287 22.19 20.05 1.81
C THR A 287 22.09 18.66 2.42
N CYS A 288 20.87 18.13 2.51
CA CYS A 288 20.59 16.74 2.85
C CYS A 288 20.74 15.83 1.65
N THR A 289 21.54 14.80 1.74
CA THR A 289 21.70 13.79 0.70
C THR A 289 20.63 12.70 0.90
N PRO A 290 19.91 12.30 -0.15
CA PRO A 290 20.10 12.59 -1.58
C PRO A 290 19.37 13.85 -2.09
N GLY A 291 18.72 14.63 -1.26
CA GLY A 291 17.92 15.79 -1.60
C GLY A 291 16.48 15.65 -1.11
N GLN A 292 15.63 16.59 -1.54
CA GLN A 292 14.24 16.61 -1.12
C GLN A 292 13.30 16.18 -2.26
N TRP A 293 12.37 15.31 -1.93
CA TRP A 293 11.21 14.98 -2.74
C TRP A 293 10.06 15.88 -2.32
N LEU A 294 9.51 16.63 -3.27
CA LEU A 294 8.54 17.66 -3.01
C LEU A 294 7.28 17.46 -3.85
N ILE A 295 6.16 17.92 -3.30
CA ILE A 295 4.91 18.16 -4.03
C ILE A 295 4.73 19.66 -4.09
N GLU A 296 4.75 20.24 -5.29
CA GLU A 296 4.41 21.65 -5.50
C GLU A 296 2.95 21.78 -5.88
N SER A 297 2.25 22.71 -5.24
CA SER A 297 0.92 23.15 -5.66
C SER A 297 1.02 24.29 -6.65
N HIS A 298 0.20 24.27 -7.69
CA HIS A 298 0.21 25.25 -8.76
C HIS A 298 -1.18 25.86 -8.95
N ASP A 299 -1.22 27.14 -9.35
CA ASP A 299 -2.45 27.75 -9.86
C ASP A 299 -2.75 27.29 -11.30
N SER A 300 -3.92 27.66 -11.82
CA SER A 300 -4.34 27.32 -13.18
C SER A 300 -3.47 27.92 -14.30
N MET A 301 -2.57 28.86 -13.97
CA MET A 301 -1.60 29.46 -14.88
C MET A 301 -0.23 28.79 -14.78
N GLY A 302 -0.07 27.81 -13.89
CA GLY A 302 1.18 27.09 -13.66
C GLY A 302 2.17 27.79 -12.72
N ASN A 303 1.74 28.82 -11.98
CA ASN A 303 2.60 29.43 -10.97
C ASN A 303 2.60 28.60 -9.70
N VAL A 304 3.77 28.45 -9.06
CA VAL A 304 3.90 27.77 -7.77
C VAL A 304 3.22 28.58 -6.70
N ILE A 305 2.31 27.97 -5.93
CA ILE A 305 1.61 28.59 -4.80
C ILE A 305 2.02 28.01 -3.45
N GLY A 306 2.67 26.87 -3.42
CA GLY A 306 3.25 26.28 -2.22
C GLY A 306 4.04 25.01 -2.50
N ARG A 307 5.00 24.73 -1.63
CA ARG A 307 5.85 23.52 -1.70
C ARG A 307 6.48 23.10 -0.35
N HIS A 308 6.43 23.98 0.63
CA HIS A 308 7.06 23.73 1.92
C HIS A 308 6.08 23.07 2.88
N TRP A 309 6.61 22.40 3.90
CA TRP A 309 5.80 21.66 4.86
C TRP A 309 4.67 22.48 5.50
N ASP A 310 4.94 23.75 5.82
CA ASP A 310 3.98 24.66 6.45
C ASP A 310 3.03 25.36 5.48
N ASP A 311 3.19 25.17 4.15
CA ASP A 311 2.32 25.81 3.16
C ASP A 311 0.96 25.11 3.14
N ILE A 312 -0.10 25.84 3.46
CA ILE A 312 -1.49 25.37 3.33
C ILE A 312 -2.07 26.03 2.08
N THR A 313 -2.22 25.26 1.03
CA THR A 313 -2.57 25.76 -0.31
C THR A 313 -3.92 25.25 -0.81
N GLU A 314 -4.35 24.06 -0.36
CA GLU A 314 -5.60 23.42 -0.76
C GLU A 314 -6.69 23.66 0.29
N TYR A 315 -7.82 24.19 -0.16
CA TYR A 315 -9.00 24.46 0.66
C TYR A 315 -10.23 23.80 0.01
N PRO A 316 -10.31 22.45 -0.01
CA PRO A 316 -11.49 21.76 -0.55
C PRO A 316 -12.73 22.09 0.29
N VAL A 317 -13.85 22.29 -0.38
CA VAL A 317 -15.13 22.60 0.26
C VAL A 317 -15.84 21.30 0.60
N LEU A 318 -16.32 21.18 1.82
CA LEU A 318 -17.05 19.99 2.28
C LEU A 318 -18.27 19.70 1.38
N GLY A 319 -18.29 18.50 0.79
CA GLY A 319 -19.32 18.05 -0.11
C GLY A 319 -19.01 18.23 -1.59
N ASP A 320 -17.98 18.96 -1.93
CA ASP A 320 -17.52 19.08 -3.30
C ASP A 320 -16.71 17.87 -3.76
N THR A 321 -16.73 17.63 -5.06
CA THR A 321 -15.82 16.73 -5.75
C THR A 321 -14.86 17.56 -6.56
N GLU A 322 -13.58 17.24 -6.52
CA GLU A 322 -12.52 17.95 -7.25
C GLU A 322 -11.71 16.98 -8.11
N ILE A 323 -11.11 17.50 -9.18
CA ILE A 323 -10.11 16.78 -9.97
C ILE A 323 -8.74 17.22 -9.45
N TRP A 324 -7.89 16.21 -9.13
CA TRP A 324 -6.50 16.46 -8.74
C TRP A 324 -5.59 15.88 -9.82
N GLU A 325 -4.82 16.75 -10.46
CA GLU A 325 -3.88 16.40 -11.53
C GLU A 325 -2.45 16.44 -11.00
N PHE A 326 -1.73 15.30 -11.13
CA PHE A 326 -0.35 15.16 -10.69
C PHE A 326 0.59 15.09 -11.90
N ASP A 327 1.39 16.13 -12.10
CA ASP A 327 2.49 16.17 -13.08
C ASP A 327 3.75 15.55 -12.46
N ASN A 328 4.05 14.30 -12.78
CA ASN A 328 5.27 13.65 -12.32
C ASN A 328 6.48 14.17 -13.09
N ASN A 329 7.25 15.07 -12.48
CA ASN A 329 8.47 15.62 -13.04
C ASN A 329 9.74 14.92 -12.52
N THR A 330 9.62 13.64 -12.25
CA THR A 330 10.72 12.77 -11.81
C THR A 330 10.90 11.61 -12.80
N THR A 331 11.89 10.76 -12.55
CA THR A 331 12.14 9.56 -13.36
C THR A 331 11.55 8.29 -12.76
N MET A 332 10.75 8.42 -11.70
CA MET A 332 10.26 7.30 -10.90
C MET A 332 8.73 7.33 -10.81
N MET A 333 8.16 6.17 -10.54
CA MET A 333 6.75 6.04 -10.19
C MET A 333 6.57 6.44 -8.72
N HIS A 334 5.50 7.20 -8.44
CA HIS A 334 5.13 7.59 -7.09
C HIS A 334 3.67 7.17 -6.82
N PRO A 335 3.41 6.32 -5.82
CA PRO A 335 2.05 6.10 -5.33
C PRO A 335 1.57 7.37 -4.63
N MET A 336 0.43 7.91 -5.10
CA MET A 336 -0.17 9.12 -4.54
C MET A 336 -1.26 8.75 -3.55
N HIS A 337 -1.05 9.09 -2.28
CA HIS A 337 -2.01 8.85 -1.21
C HIS A 337 -2.68 10.13 -0.76
N ILE A 338 -3.99 10.06 -0.55
CA ILE A 338 -4.81 11.17 -0.03
C ILE A 338 -5.50 10.71 1.24
N HIS A 339 -5.25 11.42 2.34
CA HIS A 339 -5.90 11.15 3.62
C HIS A 339 -7.40 11.47 3.58
N LEU A 340 -8.18 10.77 4.39
CA LEU A 340 -9.60 11.00 4.69
C LEU A 340 -10.56 10.58 3.55
N VAL A 341 -10.20 10.74 2.29
CA VAL A 341 -11.11 10.54 1.15
C VAL A 341 -10.64 9.43 0.23
N LEU A 342 -11.59 8.89 -0.53
CA LEU A 342 -11.32 7.98 -1.64
C LEU A 342 -11.41 8.74 -2.95
N PHE A 343 -10.72 8.25 -3.97
CA PHE A 343 -10.78 8.79 -5.33
C PHE A 343 -11.01 7.70 -6.36
N GLN A 344 -11.32 8.11 -7.58
CA GLN A 344 -11.36 7.27 -8.78
C GLN A 344 -10.38 7.83 -9.79
N VAL A 345 -9.58 6.96 -10.41
CA VAL A 345 -8.65 7.37 -11.45
C VAL A 345 -9.44 7.70 -12.72
N LEU A 346 -9.29 8.91 -13.25
CA LEU A 346 -9.95 9.33 -14.48
C LEU A 346 -9.15 8.90 -15.70
N ASP A 347 -7.89 9.30 -15.76
CA ASP A 347 -6.98 8.94 -16.85
C ASP A 347 -5.52 8.98 -16.41
N LYS A 348 -4.66 8.54 -17.30
CA LYS A 348 -3.20 8.69 -17.22
C LYS A 348 -2.67 9.08 -18.58
N VAL A 349 -1.73 10.02 -18.62
CA VAL A 349 -1.13 10.52 -19.84
C VAL A 349 0.39 10.40 -19.75
N ASP A 350 1.01 9.88 -20.81
CA ASP A 350 2.46 9.91 -20.96
C ASP A 350 2.91 11.36 -21.16
N LYS A 351 3.67 11.87 -20.20
CA LYS A 351 4.12 13.26 -20.17
C LYS A 351 4.95 13.68 -21.38
N PHE A 352 5.75 12.76 -21.96
CA PHE A 352 6.67 13.08 -23.04
C PHE A 352 5.99 13.04 -24.40
N THR A 353 5.04 12.13 -24.58
CA THR A 353 4.34 11.93 -25.85
C THR A 353 2.96 12.57 -25.89
N GLY A 354 2.38 12.92 -24.73
CA GLY A 354 1.02 13.38 -24.61
C GLY A 354 -0.04 12.31 -24.96
N GLN A 355 0.36 11.05 -25.06
CA GLN A 355 -0.56 9.96 -25.39
C GLN A 355 -1.19 9.38 -24.13
N PRO A 356 -2.49 9.00 -24.21
CA PRO A 356 -3.14 8.35 -23.09
C PRO A 356 -2.50 6.99 -22.79
N ILE A 357 -2.32 6.71 -21.50
CA ILE A 357 -1.92 5.41 -20.97
C ILE A 357 -3.19 4.70 -20.53
N PRO A 358 -3.50 3.50 -21.03
CA PRO A 358 -4.67 2.76 -20.58
C PRO A 358 -4.66 2.55 -19.07
N LEU A 359 -5.82 2.70 -18.46
CA LEU A 359 -6.01 2.32 -17.05
C LEU A 359 -5.91 0.81 -16.91
N GLU A 360 -5.32 0.39 -15.82
CA GLU A 360 -5.26 -1.02 -15.46
C GLU A 360 -6.64 -1.51 -14.96
N PRO A 361 -6.94 -2.82 -15.07
CA PRO A 361 -8.23 -3.35 -14.62
C PRO A 361 -8.60 -3.02 -13.17
N TRP A 362 -7.61 -2.82 -12.32
CA TRP A 362 -7.80 -2.47 -10.91
C TRP A 362 -7.92 -0.96 -10.65
N GLU A 363 -7.86 -0.14 -11.69
CA GLU A 363 -8.07 1.31 -11.63
C GLU A 363 -9.43 1.72 -12.20
N ILE A 364 -10.02 0.86 -13.04
CA ILE A 364 -11.28 1.17 -13.74
C ILE A 364 -12.46 1.01 -12.78
N ASN A 365 -13.20 2.09 -12.54
CA ASN A 365 -14.37 2.10 -11.65
C ASN A 365 -14.08 1.44 -10.29
N THR A 366 -12.99 1.82 -9.66
CA THR A 366 -12.62 1.33 -8.34
C THR A 366 -12.39 2.49 -7.40
N TRP A 367 -12.59 2.25 -6.12
CA TRP A 367 -12.25 3.22 -5.09
C TRP A 367 -10.80 3.02 -4.65
N LYS A 368 -10.01 4.08 -4.77
CA LYS A 368 -8.60 4.11 -4.41
C LYS A 368 -8.35 5.16 -3.33
N ASP A 369 -7.30 4.97 -2.54
CA ASP A 369 -6.71 5.99 -1.68
C ASP A 369 -5.20 6.16 -1.94
N THR A 370 -4.67 5.22 -2.73
CA THR A 370 -3.25 5.22 -3.10
C THR A 370 -3.06 4.90 -4.58
#